data_e4bde835caa051c0c3bb20d3258c5131
#
_entry.id   e4bde835caa051c0c3bb20d3258c5131
#
_cell.length_a   1.000
_cell.length_b   1.000
_cell.length_c   1.000
_cell.angle_alpha   90.00
_cell.angle_beta   90.00
_cell.angle_gamma   90.00
#
_symmetry.space_group_name_H-M   'P 1'
#
loop_
_entity.id
_entity.type
_entity.pdbx_description
1 polymer ?
#
loop_
_entity_poly.entity_id
_entity_poly.type
_entity_poly.pdbx_seq_one_letter_code
_entity_poly.pdbx_strand_id
1 'polypeptide(L)'
;MTISKNSANERAQLHNAVLNRFRRQGFTLPLAIISTFLLIGCNEDDGSSAIVPPTLPPTIEPIQSLAYTYGVRPFYLVNDMDDSPLKDELLACKGQTPSKTDFSLAHRGAPLQFPEHTYDGYVASAQMGAGILECDVAFTNDGELVCRHAQNDLHTTTNIVATPLANQCSVPPIIDANGTLTNAADIECRTSDISVRDFKSLTGKMDAANPKATSISAYMNATAPWRTDLYSQNGEVLTLKEHIALASSLGMKHTPELKEPVVTMPFNGYSLDTYRQQLIDTYKVAGVPASDVYPQSFNLADIDYWINNEPNYATNAVYLIDDSNESAAGKIFDKNDPTTWKHSLAELKARGVNIIAPATWLLVTSDGNGKLLPSAYALQAKANGLDILTWSLERSGPLKSGGGWYYGGLSDAINNDGDIMNVIDVLAQEVGVKGIFSDWPATVSYYANCKGLK
;
A
#
# COMPACT_ATOMS: atom_id res chain seq x y z
N MET A 1 -0.15 -7.36 -56.49
CA MET A 1 1.10 -7.87 -55.88
C MET A 1 0.72 -8.74 -54.71
N THR A 2 0.85 -10.01 -54.90
CA THR A 2 0.39 -11.11 -54.04
C THR A 2 1.40 -11.32 -52.93
N ILE A 3 1.03 -11.23 -51.63
CA ILE A 3 1.85 -11.68 -50.52
C ILE A 3 1.10 -12.78 -49.77
N SER A 4 1.76 -13.86 -49.75
CA SER A 4 1.60 -15.26 -49.39
C SER A 4 0.90 -15.54 -48.03
N LYS A 5 -0.06 -16.48 -48.10
CA LYS A 5 -0.65 -17.22 -46.95
C LYS A 5 0.29 -18.35 -46.51
N ASN A 6 1.28 -18.08 -45.66
CA ASN A 6 2.16 -19.15 -45.15
C ASN A 6 2.50 -19.06 -43.64
N SER A 7 1.83 -18.24 -42.83
CA SER A 7 2.16 -18.11 -41.39
C SER A 7 1.24 -18.87 -40.43
N ALA A 8 0.17 -19.48 -40.89
CA ALA A 8 -0.78 -20.19 -40.02
C ALA A 8 -0.44 -21.66 -39.80
N ASN A 9 0.31 -22.29 -40.72
CA ASN A 9 0.63 -23.72 -40.62
C ASN A 9 1.88 -24.03 -39.77
N GLU A 10 2.78 -23.10 -39.62
CA GLU A 10 3.98 -23.31 -38.76
C GLU A 10 3.66 -23.21 -37.25
N ARG A 11 2.66 -22.42 -36.86
CA ARG A 11 2.24 -22.31 -35.45
C ARG A 11 1.50 -23.55 -34.93
N ALA A 12 0.79 -24.26 -35.80
CA ALA A 12 0.08 -25.49 -35.44
C ALA A 12 1.03 -26.69 -35.26
N GLN A 13 2.20 -26.71 -35.90
CA GLN A 13 3.18 -27.80 -35.73
C GLN A 13 4.04 -27.64 -34.47
N LEU A 14 4.29 -26.43 -33.99
CA LEU A 14 5.01 -26.21 -32.72
C LEU A 14 4.14 -26.55 -31.49
N HIS A 15 2.83 -26.37 -31.57
CA HIS A 15 1.94 -26.66 -30.44
C HIS A 15 1.80 -28.16 -30.19
N ASN A 16 1.85 -29.00 -31.22
CA ASN A 16 1.77 -30.46 -31.10
C ASN A 16 3.09 -31.13 -30.68
N ALA A 17 4.24 -30.47 -30.86
CA ALA A 17 5.52 -31.00 -30.46
C ALA A 17 5.79 -30.86 -28.94
N VAL A 18 5.19 -29.89 -28.29
CA VAL A 18 5.35 -29.66 -26.83
C VAL A 18 4.46 -30.61 -26.02
N LEU A 19 3.27 -30.96 -26.50
CA LEU A 19 2.35 -31.86 -25.78
C LEU A 19 2.78 -33.35 -25.77
N ASN A 20 3.66 -33.79 -26.68
CA ASN A 20 4.10 -35.17 -26.76
C ASN A 20 5.36 -35.47 -25.90
N ARG A 21 5.98 -34.47 -25.26
CA ARG A 21 7.15 -34.68 -24.41
C ARG A 21 6.84 -35.02 -22.96
N PHE A 22 5.59 -34.81 -22.50
CA PHE A 22 5.19 -35.08 -21.11
C PHE A 22 4.50 -36.42 -20.88
N ARG A 23 4.44 -37.32 -21.87
CA ARG A 23 3.75 -38.61 -21.78
C ARG A 23 4.67 -39.82 -21.60
N ARG A 24 5.94 -39.63 -21.30
CA ARG A 24 6.89 -40.74 -21.08
C ARG A 24 7.77 -40.56 -19.84
N GLN A 25 7.15 -40.50 -18.67
CA GLN A 25 7.81 -40.93 -17.43
C GLN A 25 6.70 -41.45 -16.49
N GLY A 26 6.59 -42.80 -16.46
CA GLY A 26 5.69 -43.50 -15.56
C GLY A 26 6.26 -43.51 -14.14
N PHE A 27 5.49 -42.99 -13.18
CA PHE A 27 5.70 -43.24 -11.76
C PHE A 27 4.54 -44.09 -11.27
N THR A 28 4.81 -45.27 -10.81
CA THR A 28 3.89 -46.19 -10.12
C THR A 28 3.84 -45.79 -8.65
N LEU A 29 2.65 -45.41 -8.16
CA LEU A 29 2.35 -45.28 -6.73
C LEU A 29 1.70 -46.58 -6.20
N PRO A 30 2.04 -47.05 -5.02
CA PRO A 30 1.38 -48.21 -4.40
C PRO A 30 0.02 -47.82 -3.81
N LEU A 31 -0.98 -48.64 -4.09
CA LEU A 31 -2.33 -48.56 -3.58
C LEU A 31 -2.37 -49.06 -2.10
N ALA A 32 -2.65 -48.19 -1.16
CA ALA A 32 -2.99 -48.55 0.20
C ALA A 32 -4.52 -48.65 0.34
N ILE A 33 -5.03 -49.83 0.58
CA ILE A 33 -6.45 -50.10 0.83
C ILE A 33 -6.73 -49.77 2.31
N ILE A 34 -7.60 -48.79 2.56
CA ILE A 34 -8.19 -48.55 3.89
C ILE A 34 -9.64 -48.93 3.84
N SER A 35 -9.98 -49.99 4.60
CA SER A 35 -11.33 -50.50 4.79
C SER A 35 -12.14 -49.54 5.67
N THR A 36 -13.27 -49.10 5.15
CA THR A 36 -14.24 -48.26 5.88
C THR A 36 -15.25 -49.17 6.60
N PHE A 37 -15.31 -49.09 7.92
CA PHE A 37 -16.44 -49.64 8.71
C PHE A 37 -17.53 -48.57 8.80
N LEU A 38 -18.68 -48.88 8.24
CA LEU A 38 -19.94 -48.17 8.47
C LEU A 38 -20.54 -48.64 9.80
N LEU A 39 -20.71 -47.73 10.74
CA LEU A 39 -21.66 -47.92 11.87
C LEU A 39 -22.77 -46.87 11.71
N ILE A 40 -23.97 -47.36 11.43
CA ILE A 40 -25.22 -46.60 11.48
C ILE A 40 -25.66 -46.58 12.94
N GLY A 41 -25.79 -45.41 13.52
CA GLY A 41 -26.44 -45.20 14.79
C GLY A 41 -27.33 -43.95 14.69
N CYS A 42 -28.66 -44.19 14.71
CA CYS A 42 -29.64 -43.11 14.97
C CYS A 42 -29.64 -42.82 16.47
N ASN A 43 -29.63 -41.56 16.87
CA ASN A 43 -30.49 -41.06 17.96
C ASN A 43 -30.46 -39.51 18.08
N GLU A 44 -31.68 -39.01 18.12
CA GLU A 44 -32.28 -37.92 18.92
C GLU A 44 -31.62 -36.54 19.04
N ASP A 45 -32.47 -35.56 18.73
CA ASP A 45 -32.35 -34.13 18.94
C ASP A 45 -31.95 -33.75 20.38
N ASP A 46 -30.87 -33.04 20.52
CA ASP A 46 -30.66 -32.08 21.61
C ASP A 46 -29.94 -30.83 21.06
N GLY A 47 -30.68 -29.73 21.16
CA GLY A 47 -30.25 -28.41 20.73
C GLY A 47 -29.06 -27.84 21.56
N SER A 48 -27.85 -28.26 21.19
CA SER A 48 -26.61 -27.65 21.67
C SER A 48 -25.90 -27.02 20.49
N SER A 49 -25.88 -25.68 20.46
CA SER A 49 -25.08 -24.90 19.53
C SER A 49 -23.61 -25.27 19.73
N ALA A 50 -23.09 -26.15 18.89
CA ALA A 50 -21.67 -26.45 18.86
C ALA A 50 -20.89 -25.15 18.50
N ILE A 51 -20.13 -24.67 19.47
CA ILE A 51 -19.12 -23.61 19.22
C ILE A 51 -18.11 -24.22 18.24
N VAL A 52 -18.18 -23.78 16.98
CA VAL A 52 -17.15 -24.11 15.98
C VAL A 52 -15.86 -23.46 16.46
N PRO A 53 -14.79 -24.21 16.73
CA PRO A 53 -13.53 -23.61 17.11
C PRO A 53 -13.03 -22.70 15.98
N PRO A 54 -12.41 -21.55 16.29
CA PRO A 54 -11.89 -20.65 15.26
C PRO A 54 -10.94 -21.42 14.34
N THR A 55 -11.21 -21.40 13.05
CA THR A 55 -10.32 -21.96 12.03
C THR A 55 -8.98 -21.24 12.14
N LEU A 56 -7.91 -21.99 12.36
CA LEU A 56 -6.54 -21.46 12.30
C LEU A 56 -6.36 -20.72 10.96
N PRO A 57 -5.67 -19.57 10.97
CA PRO A 57 -5.35 -18.87 9.74
C PRO A 57 -4.62 -19.81 8.77
N PRO A 58 -4.78 -19.63 7.46
CA PRO A 58 -4.08 -20.45 6.47
C PRO A 58 -2.58 -20.38 6.72
N THR A 59 -1.93 -21.53 6.83
CA THR A 59 -0.48 -21.64 6.98
C THR A 59 0.14 -21.26 5.64
N ILE A 60 0.62 -20.01 5.51
CA ILE A 60 1.41 -19.61 4.35
C ILE A 60 2.77 -20.29 4.53
N GLU A 61 3.13 -21.18 3.59
CA GLU A 61 4.46 -21.79 3.56
C GLU A 61 5.52 -20.69 3.48
N PRO A 62 6.61 -20.76 4.26
CA PRO A 62 7.66 -19.75 4.21
C PRO A 62 8.22 -19.66 2.78
N ILE A 63 8.22 -18.47 2.20
CA ILE A 63 8.85 -18.23 0.90
C ILE A 63 10.34 -18.52 1.05
N GLN A 64 10.83 -19.58 0.41
CA GLN A 64 12.25 -19.96 0.44
C GLN A 64 13.08 -18.83 -0.15
N SER A 65 13.85 -18.14 0.71
CA SER A 65 14.79 -17.06 0.39
C SER A 65 14.30 -16.04 -0.66
N LEU A 66 13.83 -14.88 -0.18
CA LEU A 66 13.46 -13.77 -1.05
C LEU A 66 14.71 -13.24 -1.78
N ALA A 67 14.69 -13.26 -3.10
CA ALA A 67 15.75 -12.65 -3.91
C ALA A 67 15.48 -11.15 -4.06
N TYR A 68 16.36 -10.31 -3.53
CA TYR A 68 16.24 -8.86 -3.65
C TYR A 68 16.72 -8.34 -5.00
N THR A 69 16.05 -7.32 -5.54
CA THR A 69 16.42 -6.66 -6.79
C THR A 69 15.99 -5.21 -6.79
N TYR A 70 16.82 -4.34 -7.38
CA TYR A 70 16.41 -2.95 -7.63
C TYR A 70 15.64 -2.78 -8.94
N GLY A 71 15.74 -3.73 -9.87
CA GLY A 71 15.26 -3.54 -11.24
C GLY A 71 16.00 -2.40 -11.94
N VAL A 72 15.38 -1.80 -12.96
CA VAL A 72 16.02 -0.78 -13.81
C VAL A 72 15.77 0.66 -13.34
N ARG A 73 14.68 0.90 -12.58
CA ARG A 73 14.22 2.26 -12.27
C ARG A 73 15.25 3.11 -11.49
N PRO A 74 15.88 2.63 -10.40
CA PRO A 74 16.86 3.46 -9.69
C PRO A 74 18.04 3.87 -10.57
N PHE A 75 18.50 2.98 -11.44
CA PHE A 75 19.61 3.31 -12.38
C PHE A 75 19.19 4.33 -13.41
N TYR A 76 17.94 4.27 -13.91
CA TYR A 76 17.38 5.29 -14.77
C TYR A 76 17.38 6.67 -14.07
N LEU A 77 16.85 6.72 -12.85
CA LEU A 77 16.76 7.95 -12.06
C LEU A 77 18.15 8.56 -11.80
N VAL A 78 19.12 7.75 -11.36
CA VAL A 78 20.49 8.24 -11.14
C VAL A 78 21.15 8.74 -12.43
N ASN A 79 20.91 8.09 -13.56
CA ASN A 79 21.46 8.57 -14.84
C ASN A 79 20.83 9.88 -15.29
N ASP A 80 19.54 10.13 -14.93
CA ASP A 80 18.79 11.33 -15.30
C ASP A 80 19.09 12.53 -14.40
N MET A 81 19.77 12.36 -13.25
CA MET A 81 20.24 13.45 -12.39
C MET A 81 21.19 14.38 -13.13
N ASP A 82 21.17 15.66 -12.76
CA ASP A 82 22.24 16.58 -13.12
C ASP A 82 23.59 16.16 -12.52
N ASP A 83 24.70 16.52 -13.17
CA ASP A 83 26.02 16.16 -12.70
C ASP A 83 26.30 16.74 -11.31
N SER A 84 26.61 15.90 -10.35
CA SER A 84 26.80 16.25 -8.95
C SER A 84 27.61 15.18 -8.21
N PRO A 85 28.23 15.54 -7.06
CA PRO A 85 28.89 14.56 -6.21
C PRO A 85 27.97 13.41 -5.77
N LEU A 86 26.68 13.69 -5.51
CA LEU A 86 25.69 12.68 -5.16
C LEU A 86 25.46 11.71 -6.33
N LYS A 87 25.33 12.21 -7.56
CA LYS A 87 25.21 11.35 -8.74
C LYS A 87 26.41 10.42 -8.87
N ASP A 88 27.63 10.94 -8.73
CA ASP A 88 28.85 10.13 -8.83
C ASP A 88 28.90 9.04 -7.75
N GLU A 89 28.52 9.37 -6.51
CA GLU A 89 28.41 8.42 -5.41
C GLU A 89 27.40 7.31 -5.71
N LEU A 90 26.20 7.69 -6.12
CA LEU A 90 25.14 6.72 -6.46
C LEU A 90 25.51 5.85 -7.66
N LEU A 91 26.20 6.40 -8.66
CA LEU A 91 26.74 5.63 -9.78
C LEU A 91 27.80 4.61 -9.35
N ALA A 92 28.62 4.95 -8.36
CA ALA A 92 29.62 4.01 -7.81
C ALA A 92 28.97 2.81 -7.10
N CYS A 93 27.74 2.96 -6.61
CA CYS A 93 26.99 1.88 -5.94
C CYS A 93 26.31 0.87 -6.89
N LYS A 94 26.44 1.00 -8.21
CA LYS A 94 25.75 0.14 -9.20
C LYS A 94 26.00 -1.35 -9.02
N GLY A 95 27.12 -1.74 -8.45
CA GLY A 95 27.52 -3.14 -8.24
C GLY A 95 27.15 -3.68 -6.85
N GLN A 96 26.51 -2.89 -6.00
CA GLN A 96 26.15 -3.35 -4.66
C GLN A 96 25.08 -4.45 -4.69
N THR A 97 25.14 -5.36 -3.73
CA THR A 97 24.13 -6.41 -3.56
C THR A 97 22.85 -5.81 -2.95
N PRO A 98 21.69 -5.96 -3.60
CA PRO A 98 20.42 -5.51 -3.04
C PRO A 98 20.13 -6.19 -1.69
N SER A 99 19.66 -5.44 -0.72
CA SER A 99 19.25 -5.95 0.58
C SER A 99 18.05 -5.20 1.13
N LYS A 100 17.34 -5.84 2.06
CA LYS A 100 16.25 -5.24 2.80
C LYS A 100 16.77 -4.11 3.71
N THR A 101 15.97 -3.05 3.82
CA THR A 101 16.20 -1.94 4.74
C THR A 101 14.89 -1.38 5.29
N ASP A 102 14.82 -1.15 6.59
CA ASP A 102 13.64 -0.55 7.23
C ASP A 102 13.48 0.94 6.87
N PHE A 103 14.50 1.55 6.27
CA PHE A 103 14.43 2.90 5.70
C PHE A 103 13.49 2.98 4.50
N SER A 104 13.20 1.87 3.82
CA SER A 104 12.28 1.78 2.69
C SER A 104 10.94 1.19 3.12
N LEU A 105 9.89 2.01 3.08
CA LEU A 105 8.51 1.62 3.36
C LEU A 105 7.72 1.48 2.05
N ALA A 106 7.04 0.35 1.89
CA ALA A 106 6.18 0.11 0.74
C ALA A 106 4.84 0.83 0.94
N HIS A 107 4.59 1.90 0.19
CA HIS A 107 3.32 2.63 0.19
C HIS A 107 2.28 1.84 -0.60
N ARG A 108 1.34 1.15 0.08
CA ARG A 108 0.30 0.28 -0.51
C ARG A 108 0.83 -0.87 -1.37
N GLY A 109 2.09 -1.30 -1.16
CA GLY A 109 2.80 -2.25 -2.00
C GLY A 109 3.70 -1.58 -3.04
N ALA A 110 3.49 -1.85 -4.35
CA ALA A 110 4.26 -1.28 -5.45
C ALA A 110 3.33 -0.68 -6.53
N PRO A 111 2.52 0.36 -6.24
CA PRO A 111 1.39 0.78 -7.07
C PRO A 111 1.77 1.56 -8.34
N LEU A 112 3.03 1.68 -8.71
CA LEU A 112 3.39 2.11 -10.05
C LEU A 112 3.02 1.07 -11.12
N GLN A 113 3.03 -0.23 -10.79
CA GLN A 113 2.78 -1.30 -11.76
C GLN A 113 1.88 -2.42 -11.24
N PHE A 114 1.61 -2.47 -9.94
CA PHE A 114 0.74 -3.46 -9.29
C PHE A 114 -0.49 -2.78 -8.71
N PRO A 115 -1.67 -3.42 -8.71
CA PRO A 115 -2.80 -2.91 -7.97
C PRO A 115 -2.45 -2.73 -6.49
N GLU A 116 -2.85 -1.60 -5.91
CA GLU A 116 -2.56 -1.29 -4.52
C GLU A 116 -3.22 -2.29 -3.56
N HIS A 117 -2.56 -2.56 -2.42
CA HIS A 117 -3.03 -3.46 -1.38
C HIS A 117 -3.37 -4.88 -1.88
N THR A 118 -2.56 -5.41 -2.80
CA THR A 118 -2.70 -6.77 -3.33
C THR A 118 -1.50 -7.64 -2.96
N TYR A 119 -1.72 -8.96 -2.95
CA TYR A 119 -0.68 -9.95 -2.67
C TYR A 119 0.56 -9.74 -3.55
N ASP A 120 0.38 -9.64 -4.87
CA ASP A 120 1.49 -9.49 -5.82
C ASP A 120 2.24 -8.17 -5.62
N GLY A 121 1.53 -7.08 -5.31
CA GLY A 121 2.13 -5.79 -5.01
C GLY A 121 3.01 -5.83 -3.75
N TYR A 122 2.59 -6.55 -2.71
CA TYR A 122 3.38 -6.72 -1.49
C TYR A 122 4.60 -7.62 -1.69
N VAL A 123 4.45 -8.73 -2.41
CA VAL A 123 5.60 -9.60 -2.75
C VAL A 123 6.62 -8.84 -3.59
N ALA A 124 6.17 -8.08 -4.59
CA ALA A 124 7.05 -7.26 -5.42
C ALA A 124 7.81 -6.21 -4.60
N SER A 125 7.11 -5.51 -3.68
CA SER A 125 7.74 -4.48 -2.83
C SER A 125 8.77 -5.08 -1.87
N ALA A 126 8.50 -6.26 -1.30
CA ALA A 126 9.46 -6.97 -0.49
C ALA A 126 10.71 -7.38 -1.30
N GLN A 127 10.53 -7.88 -2.54
CA GLN A 127 11.65 -8.17 -3.46
C GLN A 127 12.46 -6.92 -3.82
N MET A 128 11.84 -5.74 -3.83
CA MET A 128 12.51 -4.45 -4.00
C MET A 128 13.30 -3.98 -2.78
N GLY A 129 13.31 -4.75 -1.69
CA GLY A 129 14.06 -4.45 -0.48
C GLY A 129 13.35 -3.52 0.51
N ALA A 130 12.03 -3.33 0.40
CA ALA A 130 11.27 -2.70 1.48
C ALA A 130 11.43 -3.50 2.78
N GLY A 131 11.65 -2.83 3.90
CA GLY A 131 11.70 -3.45 5.22
C GLY A 131 10.35 -3.43 5.93
N ILE A 132 9.48 -2.50 5.58
CA ILE A 132 8.17 -2.27 6.20
C ILE A 132 7.10 -2.26 5.12
N LEU A 133 6.02 -3.01 5.33
CA LEU A 133 4.85 -3.05 4.43
C LEU A 133 3.66 -2.34 5.06
N GLU A 134 3.01 -1.50 4.28
CA GLU A 134 1.80 -0.79 4.68
C GLU A 134 0.53 -1.58 4.33
N CYS A 135 -0.46 -1.50 5.20
CA CYS A 135 -1.86 -1.85 4.91
C CYS A 135 -2.75 -0.73 5.43
N ASP A 136 -3.37 0.00 4.52
CA ASP A 136 -4.46 0.91 4.87
C ASP A 136 -5.67 0.07 5.25
N VAL A 137 -6.18 0.24 6.47
CA VAL A 137 -7.18 -0.66 7.06
C VAL A 137 -8.55 -0.01 7.04
N ALA A 138 -9.51 -0.68 6.38
CA ALA A 138 -10.94 -0.37 6.44
C ALA A 138 -11.70 -1.62 6.94
N PHE A 139 -13.00 -1.51 7.23
CA PHE A 139 -13.81 -2.64 7.68
C PHE A 139 -14.95 -2.96 6.71
N THR A 140 -15.33 -4.23 6.63
CA THR A 140 -16.47 -4.75 5.86
C THR A 140 -17.78 -4.64 6.64
N ASN A 141 -18.91 -4.96 6.01
CA ASN A 141 -20.24 -4.94 6.64
C ASN A 141 -20.31 -5.84 7.90
N ASP A 142 -19.62 -6.96 7.87
CA ASP A 142 -19.50 -7.95 8.95
C ASP A 142 -18.33 -7.70 9.91
N GLY A 143 -17.68 -6.51 9.80
CA GLY A 143 -16.65 -6.04 10.75
C GLY A 143 -15.28 -6.69 10.59
N GLU A 144 -14.99 -7.37 9.47
CA GLU A 144 -13.65 -7.88 9.19
C GLU A 144 -12.77 -6.76 8.64
N LEU A 145 -11.50 -6.71 9.07
CA LEU A 145 -10.53 -5.70 8.62
C LEU A 145 -9.87 -6.11 7.30
N VAL A 146 -9.85 -5.19 6.35
CA VAL A 146 -9.32 -5.40 4.99
C VAL A 146 -8.33 -4.29 4.60
N CYS A 147 -7.37 -4.60 3.72
CA CYS A 147 -6.42 -3.62 3.22
C CYS A 147 -7.01 -2.83 2.05
N ARG A 148 -7.52 -1.61 2.31
CA ARG A 148 -8.01 -0.65 1.30
C ARG A 148 -7.73 0.77 1.75
N HIS A 149 -7.27 1.62 0.82
CA HIS A 149 -6.85 3.00 1.11
C HIS A 149 -7.98 3.87 1.70
N ALA A 150 -9.22 3.62 1.29
CA ALA A 150 -10.39 4.24 1.88
C ALA A 150 -11.54 3.25 1.98
N GLN A 151 -12.46 3.48 2.94
CA GLN A 151 -13.66 2.64 3.06
C GLN A 151 -14.50 2.66 1.78
N ASN A 152 -14.45 3.75 1.00
CA ASN A 152 -15.26 3.97 -0.20
C ASN A 152 -14.46 3.94 -1.51
N ASP A 153 -13.38 3.17 -1.61
CA ASP A 153 -12.53 3.12 -2.80
C ASP A 153 -12.71 1.88 -3.69
N LEU A 154 -13.63 0.95 -3.34
CA LEU A 154 -13.76 -0.31 -4.09
C LEU A 154 -14.07 -0.11 -5.57
N HIS A 155 -14.79 0.94 -5.94
CA HIS A 155 -15.15 1.25 -7.33
C HIS A 155 -13.95 1.75 -8.16
N THR A 156 -12.91 2.29 -7.52
CA THR A 156 -11.70 2.78 -8.20
C THR A 156 -10.56 1.77 -8.18
N THR A 157 -10.51 0.90 -7.16
CA THR A 157 -9.37 0.01 -6.88
C THR A 157 -9.65 -1.46 -7.13
N THR A 158 -10.90 -1.83 -7.44
CA THR A 158 -11.31 -3.22 -7.73
C THR A 158 -12.20 -3.31 -8.96
N ASN A 159 -12.53 -4.55 -9.34
CA ASN A 159 -13.47 -4.82 -10.43
C ASN A 159 -14.95 -4.79 -10.02
N ILE A 160 -15.31 -4.34 -8.82
CA ILE A 160 -16.66 -4.44 -8.25
C ILE A 160 -17.76 -3.94 -9.19
N VAL A 161 -17.53 -2.80 -9.87
CA VAL A 161 -18.51 -2.18 -10.78
C VAL A 161 -18.83 -3.04 -12.04
N ALA A 162 -17.99 -4.01 -12.35
CA ALA A 162 -18.16 -4.98 -13.42
C ALA A 162 -18.73 -6.33 -12.95
N THR A 163 -19.09 -6.45 -11.66
CA THR A 163 -19.63 -7.67 -11.04
C THR A 163 -21.06 -7.47 -10.58
N PRO A 164 -21.81 -8.54 -10.26
CA PRO A 164 -23.15 -8.41 -9.64
C PRO A 164 -23.14 -7.66 -8.29
N LEU A 165 -22.00 -7.59 -7.61
CA LEU A 165 -21.84 -6.86 -6.34
C LEU A 165 -21.99 -5.34 -6.52
N ALA A 166 -21.86 -4.82 -7.73
CA ALA A 166 -22.13 -3.41 -8.02
C ALA A 166 -23.52 -2.93 -7.52
N ASN A 167 -24.50 -3.83 -7.46
CA ASN A 167 -25.84 -3.54 -6.96
C ASN A 167 -25.89 -3.32 -5.43
N GLN A 168 -24.85 -3.70 -4.70
CA GLN A 168 -24.74 -3.49 -3.26
C GLN A 168 -24.02 -2.17 -2.91
N CYS A 169 -23.39 -1.51 -3.89
CA CYS A 169 -22.72 -0.24 -3.70
C CYS A 169 -23.67 0.82 -3.11
N SER A 170 -23.16 1.69 -2.26
CA SER A 170 -23.90 2.84 -1.71
C SER A 170 -24.46 3.73 -2.83
N VAL A 171 -23.71 3.92 -3.92
CA VAL A 171 -24.18 4.52 -5.16
C VAL A 171 -23.79 3.61 -6.33
N PRO A 172 -24.70 2.72 -6.78
CA PRO A 172 -24.41 1.77 -7.85
C PRO A 172 -24.30 2.47 -9.22
N PRO A 173 -23.61 1.86 -10.21
CA PRO A 173 -23.62 2.34 -11.58
C PRO A 173 -25.03 2.27 -12.19
N ILE A 174 -25.43 3.32 -12.88
CA ILE A 174 -26.73 3.41 -13.56
C ILE A 174 -26.53 3.32 -15.07
N ILE A 175 -27.07 2.24 -15.66
CA ILE A 175 -27.05 2.01 -17.11
C ILE A 175 -28.44 2.32 -17.67
N ASP A 176 -28.53 3.24 -18.65
CA ASP A 176 -29.79 3.59 -19.30
C ASP A 176 -30.26 2.51 -20.30
N ALA A 177 -31.43 2.73 -20.91
CA ALA A 177 -32.02 1.80 -21.87
C ALA A 177 -31.18 1.63 -23.16
N ASN A 178 -30.23 2.52 -23.44
CA ASN A 178 -29.31 2.45 -24.56
C ASN A 178 -27.99 1.77 -24.22
N GLY A 179 -27.81 1.31 -22.96
CA GLY A 179 -26.58 0.70 -22.48
C GLY A 179 -25.51 1.71 -22.04
N THR A 180 -25.88 2.98 -21.84
CA THR A 180 -24.94 4.05 -21.47
C THR A 180 -24.86 4.21 -19.95
N LEU A 181 -23.65 4.27 -19.41
CA LEU A 181 -23.41 4.66 -18.01
C LEU A 181 -23.68 6.16 -17.85
N THR A 182 -24.57 6.52 -16.92
CA THR A 182 -25.08 7.90 -16.78
C THR A 182 -24.62 8.63 -15.53
N ASN A 183 -24.08 7.92 -14.52
CA ASN A 183 -23.68 8.48 -13.24
C ASN A 183 -22.22 8.19 -12.87
N ALA A 184 -21.34 8.12 -13.85
CA ALA A 184 -19.92 7.76 -13.63
C ALA A 184 -19.21 8.60 -12.55
N ALA A 185 -19.59 9.88 -12.39
CA ALA A 185 -18.99 10.77 -11.38
C ALA A 185 -19.47 10.51 -9.94
N ASP A 186 -20.60 9.80 -9.78
CA ASP A 186 -21.26 9.63 -8.48
C ASP A 186 -21.12 8.21 -7.93
N ILE A 187 -20.55 7.26 -8.68
CA ILE A 187 -20.41 5.86 -8.25
C ILE A 187 -19.60 5.80 -6.96
N GLU A 188 -20.16 5.13 -5.94
CA GLU A 188 -19.49 4.90 -4.66
C GLU A 188 -19.76 3.48 -4.16
N CYS A 189 -18.70 2.70 -3.98
CA CYS A 189 -18.77 1.35 -3.42
C CYS A 189 -17.83 1.28 -2.21
N ARG A 190 -18.42 0.93 -1.06
CA ARG A 190 -17.72 0.90 0.23
C ARG A 190 -17.36 -0.53 0.62
N THR A 191 -16.30 -0.71 1.38
CA THR A 191 -15.99 -2.00 2.02
C THR A 191 -17.14 -2.42 2.95
N SER A 192 -17.77 -1.46 3.64
CA SER A 192 -18.93 -1.67 4.51
C SER A 192 -20.26 -1.96 3.78
N ASP A 193 -20.31 -1.87 2.46
CA ASP A 193 -21.48 -2.28 1.67
C ASP A 193 -21.56 -3.81 1.49
N ILE A 194 -20.44 -4.51 1.63
CA ILE A 194 -20.29 -5.94 1.33
C ILE A 194 -19.68 -6.72 2.50
N SER A 195 -19.90 -8.03 2.52
CA SER A 195 -19.24 -8.94 3.47
C SER A 195 -17.76 -9.18 3.10
N VAL A 196 -16.97 -9.68 4.06
CA VAL A 196 -15.58 -10.10 3.76
C VAL A 196 -15.53 -11.21 2.70
N ARG A 197 -16.53 -12.11 2.67
CA ARG A 197 -16.65 -13.15 1.65
C ARG A 197 -16.79 -12.53 0.25
N ASP A 198 -17.64 -11.53 0.10
CA ASP A 198 -17.86 -10.83 -1.17
C ASP A 198 -16.63 -10.02 -1.54
N PHE A 199 -16.00 -9.33 -0.58
CA PHE A 199 -14.74 -8.63 -0.77
C PHE A 199 -13.65 -9.57 -1.35
N LYS A 200 -13.49 -10.77 -0.78
CA LYS A 200 -12.49 -11.76 -1.26
C LYS A 200 -12.80 -12.33 -2.65
N SER A 201 -13.98 -12.12 -3.19
CA SER A 201 -14.33 -12.48 -4.57
C SER A 201 -13.94 -11.43 -5.60
N LEU A 202 -13.53 -10.24 -5.14
CA LEU A 202 -13.10 -9.15 -6.01
C LEU A 202 -11.64 -9.34 -6.46
N THR A 203 -11.33 -8.73 -7.61
CA THR A 203 -9.95 -8.58 -8.10
C THR A 203 -9.54 -7.12 -8.01
N GLY A 204 -8.41 -6.85 -7.37
CA GLY A 204 -7.79 -5.54 -7.37
C GLY A 204 -7.35 -5.12 -8.78
N LYS A 205 -7.50 -3.85 -9.09
CA LYS A 205 -7.03 -3.23 -10.33
C LYS A 205 -6.23 -1.97 -10.02
N MET A 206 -5.51 -1.45 -11.00
CA MET A 206 -4.85 -0.16 -10.84
C MET A 206 -5.87 0.91 -10.44
N ASP A 207 -5.54 1.71 -9.42
CA ASP A 207 -6.41 2.79 -8.95
C ASP A 207 -6.68 3.78 -10.09
N ALA A 208 -7.92 3.77 -10.57
CA ALA A 208 -8.37 4.62 -11.67
C ALA A 208 -9.89 4.61 -11.79
N ALA A 209 -10.46 5.78 -12.04
CA ALA A 209 -11.86 5.97 -12.42
C ALA A 209 -12.00 7.15 -13.38
N ASN A 210 -12.77 6.97 -14.46
CA ASN A 210 -13.10 8.06 -15.36
C ASN A 210 -14.49 8.62 -15.04
N PRO A 211 -14.61 9.79 -14.38
CA PRO A 211 -15.91 10.36 -14.02
C PRO A 211 -16.76 10.83 -15.21
N LYS A 212 -16.19 10.82 -16.43
CA LYS A 212 -16.87 11.18 -17.67
C LYS A 212 -17.16 9.97 -18.56
N ALA A 213 -16.93 8.75 -18.05
CA ALA A 213 -17.14 7.53 -18.83
C ALA A 213 -18.63 7.30 -19.12
N THR A 214 -18.90 6.75 -20.30
CA THR A 214 -20.23 6.33 -20.75
C THR A 214 -20.40 4.81 -20.77
N SER A 215 -19.39 4.06 -20.29
CA SER A 215 -19.46 2.61 -20.12
C SER A 215 -18.63 2.18 -18.91
N ILE A 216 -18.96 1.03 -18.31
CA ILE A 216 -18.19 0.44 -17.18
C ILE A 216 -16.73 0.21 -17.59
N SER A 217 -16.48 -0.32 -18.80
CA SER A 217 -15.12 -0.55 -19.27
C SER A 217 -14.30 0.75 -19.33
N ALA A 218 -14.87 1.83 -19.92
CA ALA A 218 -14.19 3.13 -19.98
C ALA A 218 -14.02 3.78 -18.61
N TYR A 219 -14.94 3.51 -17.67
CA TYR A 219 -14.83 3.96 -16.28
C TYR A 219 -13.62 3.33 -15.57
N MET A 220 -13.46 2.02 -15.70
CA MET A 220 -12.40 1.26 -15.03
C MET A 220 -11.01 1.46 -15.64
N ASN A 221 -10.93 1.69 -16.97
CA ASN A 221 -9.66 1.75 -17.71
C ASN A 221 -9.16 3.20 -17.84
N ALA A 222 -8.91 3.85 -16.71
CA ALA A 222 -8.46 5.25 -16.62
C ALA A 222 -7.10 5.40 -15.92
N THR A 223 -6.28 4.34 -15.95
CA THR A 223 -4.96 4.32 -15.30
C THR A 223 -4.12 5.51 -15.73
N ALA A 224 -3.52 6.21 -14.78
CA ALA A 224 -2.69 7.38 -15.03
C ALA A 224 -1.49 7.01 -15.92
N PRO A 225 -1.04 7.90 -16.85
CA PRO A 225 -0.04 7.56 -17.85
C PRO A 225 1.35 7.23 -17.30
N TRP A 226 1.64 7.55 -16.04
CA TRP A 226 2.89 7.20 -15.35
C TRP A 226 2.83 5.86 -14.60
N ARG A 227 1.66 5.19 -14.61
CA ARG A 227 1.44 3.85 -14.07
C ARG A 227 1.15 2.88 -15.19
N THR A 228 1.25 1.57 -14.94
CA THR A 228 0.94 0.55 -15.93
C THR A 228 -0.04 -0.48 -15.37
N ASP A 229 -0.83 -1.10 -16.27
CA ASP A 229 -1.70 -2.24 -15.95
C ASP A 229 -0.99 -3.59 -16.17
N LEU A 230 0.36 -3.59 -16.28
CA LEU A 230 1.14 -4.75 -16.71
C LEU A 230 0.93 -5.98 -15.81
N TYR A 231 0.75 -5.77 -14.52
CA TYR A 231 0.62 -6.84 -13.50
C TYR A 231 -0.75 -6.81 -12.80
N SER A 232 -1.78 -6.25 -13.42
CA SER A 232 -3.08 -6.05 -12.77
C SER A 232 -4.08 -7.21 -12.95
N GLN A 233 -3.74 -8.27 -13.70
CA GLN A 233 -4.72 -9.31 -14.07
C GLN A 233 -5.14 -10.24 -12.93
N ASN A 234 -4.36 -10.36 -11.86
CA ASN A 234 -4.58 -11.30 -10.75
C ASN A 234 -4.45 -10.60 -9.38
N GLY A 235 -4.87 -9.35 -9.28
CA GLY A 235 -4.76 -8.57 -8.04
C GLY A 235 -5.55 -9.22 -6.89
N GLU A 236 -4.97 -10.15 -6.14
CA GLU A 236 -5.60 -10.74 -4.97
C GLU A 236 -5.68 -9.72 -3.83
N VAL A 237 -6.93 -9.37 -3.42
CA VAL A 237 -7.18 -8.46 -2.30
C VAL A 237 -7.03 -9.20 -0.98
N LEU A 238 -6.54 -8.51 0.07
CA LEU A 238 -6.20 -9.12 1.34
C LEU A 238 -7.01 -8.55 2.50
N THR A 239 -7.38 -9.43 3.43
CA THR A 239 -7.74 -9.03 4.80
C THR A 239 -6.49 -8.59 5.55
N LEU A 240 -6.65 -7.84 6.66
CA LEU A 240 -5.51 -7.50 7.53
C LEU A 240 -4.81 -8.75 8.07
N LYS A 241 -5.55 -9.80 8.41
CA LYS A 241 -4.98 -11.09 8.88
C LYS A 241 -4.09 -11.74 7.82
N GLU A 242 -4.55 -11.76 6.57
CA GLU A 242 -3.77 -12.30 5.45
C GLU A 242 -2.54 -11.45 5.15
N HIS A 243 -2.66 -10.11 5.21
CA HIS A 243 -1.51 -9.20 5.08
C HIS A 243 -0.47 -9.44 6.17
N ILE A 244 -0.88 -9.56 7.44
CA ILE A 244 0.02 -9.84 8.56
C ILE A 244 0.76 -11.16 8.33
N ALA A 245 0.04 -12.21 7.95
CA ALA A 245 0.65 -13.52 7.67
C ALA A 245 1.66 -13.44 6.51
N LEU A 246 1.31 -12.73 5.43
CA LEU A 246 2.20 -12.52 4.28
C LEU A 246 3.45 -11.74 4.69
N ALA A 247 3.31 -10.56 5.29
CA ALA A 247 4.43 -9.71 5.67
C ALA A 247 5.38 -10.43 6.64
N SER A 248 4.82 -11.16 7.63
CA SER A 248 5.60 -11.99 8.56
C SER A 248 6.36 -13.10 7.83
N SER A 249 5.74 -13.78 6.84
CA SER A 249 6.40 -14.83 6.06
C SER A 249 7.54 -14.29 5.20
N LEU A 250 7.46 -13.03 4.78
CA LEU A 250 8.49 -12.30 4.03
C LEU A 250 9.57 -11.69 4.95
N GLY A 251 9.40 -11.78 6.28
CA GLY A 251 10.30 -11.19 7.26
C GLY A 251 10.27 -9.66 7.28
N MET A 252 9.12 -9.06 6.96
CA MET A 252 8.91 -7.61 6.92
C MET A 252 8.23 -7.12 8.20
N LYS A 253 8.46 -5.85 8.56
CA LYS A 253 7.69 -5.12 9.56
C LYS A 253 6.39 -4.58 8.97
N HIS A 254 5.54 -4.03 9.82
CA HIS A 254 4.17 -3.65 9.50
C HIS A 254 3.88 -2.19 9.83
N THR A 255 3.22 -1.47 8.92
CA THR A 255 2.68 -0.14 9.20
C THR A 255 1.20 -0.06 8.78
N PRO A 256 0.27 -0.55 9.66
CA PRO A 256 -1.15 -0.44 9.37
C PRO A 256 -1.66 0.98 9.60
N GLU A 257 -2.35 1.57 8.62
CA GLU A 257 -3.07 2.82 8.79
C GLU A 257 -4.54 2.55 9.15
N LEU A 258 -5.03 3.10 10.26
CA LEU A 258 -6.45 3.11 10.58
C LEU A 258 -7.14 4.19 9.76
N LYS A 259 -7.87 3.79 8.72
CA LYS A 259 -8.59 4.74 7.86
C LYS A 259 -9.83 5.29 8.53
N GLU A 260 -10.07 6.59 8.33
CA GLU A 260 -11.29 7.22 8.84
C GLU A 260 -12.53 6.61 8.17
N PRO A 261 -13.55 6.14 8.96
CA PRO A 261 -14.77 5.62 8.37
C PRO A 261 -15.57 6.73 7.67
N VAL A 262 -16.08 6.44 6.47
CA VAL A 262 -17.01 7.34 5.75
C VAL A 262 -18.47 7.12 6.16
N VAL A 263 -18.76 6.04 6.90
CA VAL A 263 -20.07 5.79 7.49
C VAL A 263 -20.20 6.43 8.87
N THR A 264 -21.44 6.75 9.26
CA THR A 264 -21.69 7.25 10.62
C THR A 264 -21.35 6.18 11.65
N MET A 265 -20.50 6.53 12.62
CA MET A 265 -20.15 5.64 13.73
C MET A 265 -21.01 5.95 14.97
N PRO A 266 -21.44 4.93 15.76
CA PRO A 266 -21.20 3.50 15.56
C PRO A 266 -22.00 2.94 14.36
N PHE A 267 -21.32 2.12 13.52
CA PHE A 267 -21.94 1.46 12.39
C PHE A 267 -22.42 0.04 12.82
N ASN A 268 -23.71 -0.21 12.75
CA ASN A 268 -24.31 -1.51 13.20
C ASN A 268 -23.83 -1.95 14.60
N GLY A 269 -23.62 -1.01 15.51
CA GLY A 269 -23.08 -1.27 16.86
C GLY A 269 -21.55 -1.36 16.95
N TYR A 270 -20.85 -1.29 15.83
CA TYR A 270 -19.39 -1.27 15.75
C TYR A 270 -18.88 0.16 15.99
N SER A 271 -18.22 0.39 17.13
CA SER A 271 -17.75 1.72 17.53
C SER A 271 -16.34 2.04 17.02
N LEU A 272 -15.96 3.33 17.02
CA LEU A 272 -14.59 3.75 16.74
C LEU A 272 -13.59 3.10 17.69
N ASP A 273 -13.90 3.01 18.98
CA ASP A 273 -13.01 2.37 19.94
C ASP A 273 -12.85 0.87 19.68
N THR A 274 -13.93 0.19 19.25
CA THR A 274 -13.85 -1.21 18.81
C THR A 274 -12.94 -1.35 17.58
N TYR A 275 -13.06 -0.43 16.63
CA TYR A 275 -12.24 -0.43 15.42
C TYR A 275 -10.74 -0.19 15.72
N ARG A 276 -10.43 0.82 16.56
CA ARG A 276 -9.08 1.11 17.06
C ARG A 276 -8.44 -0.09 17.76
N GLN A 277 -9.24 -0.75 18.63
CA GLN A 277 -8.78 -1.89 19.41
C GLN A 277 -8.59 -3.13 18.54
N GLN A 278 -9.52 -3.41 17.62
CA GLN A 278 -9.46 -4.58 16.75
C GLN A 278 -8.22 -4.59 15.86
N LEU A 279 -7.78 -3.40 15.37
CA LEU A 279 -6.53 -3.29 14.63
C LEU A 279 -5.37 -3.85 15.44
N ILE A 280 -5.20 -3.40 16.67
CA ILE A 280 -4.09 -3.84 17.56
C ILE A 280 -4.27 -5.31 17.96
N ASP A 281 -5.48 -5.72 18.31
CA ASP A 281 -5.75 -7.11 18.74
C ASP A 281 -5.49 -8.12 17.61
N THR A 282 -5.68 -7.72 16.35
CA THR A 282 -5.32 -8.57 15.20
C THR A 282 -3.82 -8.89 15.17
N TYR A 283 -2.96 -7.92 15.46
CA TYR A 283 -1.51 -8.13 15.58
C TYR A 283 -1.14 -8.96 16.81
N LYS A 284 -1.79 -8.72 17.96
CA LYS A 284 -1.57 -9.52 19.17
C LYS A 284 -1.91 -10.98 18.95
N VAL A 285 -3.05 -11.26 18.32
CA VAL A 285 -3.50 -12.63 18.01
C VAL A 285 -2.54 -13.30 17.04
N ALA A 286 -2.00 -12.57 16.09
CA ALA A 286 -0.98 -13.07 15.14
C ALA A 286 0.40 -13.28 15.80
N GLY A 287 0.61 -12.82 17.03
CA GLY A 287 1.88 -12.95 17.75
C GLY A 287 3.01 -12.06 17.21
N VAL A 288 2.67 -10.99 16.47
CA VAL A 288 3.66 -10.03 15.96
C VAL A 288 4.15 -9.15 17.10
N PRO A 289 5.47 -9.03 17.33
CA PRO A 289 6.01 -8.15 18.37
C PRO A 289 5.58 -6.69 18.14
N ALA A 290 5.19 -5.98 19.18
CA ALA A 290 4.82 -4.57 19.08
C ALA A 290 5.94 -3.69 18.49
N SER A 291 7.22 -4.08 18.68
CA SER A 291 8.39 -3.42 18.08
C SER A 291 8.41 -3.47 16.54
N ASP A 292 7.69 -4.37 15.95
CA ASP A 292 7.65 -4.57 14.49
C ASP A 292 6.37 -4.00 13.85
N VAL A 293 5.52 -3.33 14.65
CA VAL A 293 4.26 -2.73 14.21
C VAL A 293 4.27 -1.23 14.45
N TYR A 294 3.99 -0.45 13.39
CA TYR A 294 3.92 1.01 13.39
C TYR A 294 2.48 1.44 13.05
N PRO A 295 1.51 1.35 13.99
CA PRO A 295 0.14 1.74 13.70
C PRO A 295 0.08 3.24 13.42
N GLN A 296 -0.61 3.63 12.35
CA GLN A 296 -0.64 5.02 11.90
C GLN A 296 -2.07 5.54 11.68
N SER A 297 -2.26 6.83 11.84
CA SER A 297 -3.53 7.52 11.57
C SER A 297 -3.32 9.03 11.35
N PHE A 298 -4.16 9.63 10.50
CA PHE A 298 -4.31 11.09 10.38
C PHE A 298 -5.14 11.69 11.52
N ASN A 299 -5.89 10.87 12.27
CA ASN A 299 -6.69 11.32 13.38
C ASN A 299 -5.90 11.20 14.70
N LEU A 300 -5.52 12.35 15.28
CA LEU A 300 -4.74 12.36 16.52
C LEU A 300 -5.48 11.66 17.69
N ALA A 301 -6.82 11.58 17.65
CA ALA A 301 -7.59 10.85 18.67
C ALA A 301 -7.36 9.32 18.62
N ASP A 302 -6.98 8.76 17.49
CA ASP A 302 -6.60 7.34 17.36
C ASP A 302 -5.25 7.11 18.03
N ILE A 303 -4.29 8.01 17.81
CA ILE A 303 -2.98 7.99 18.46
C ILE A 303 -3.15 8.10 20.00
N ASP A 304 -3.99 9.03 20.48
CA ASP A 304 -4.30 9.14 21.91
C ASP A 304 -4.94 7.87 22.48
N TYR A 305 -5.83 7.25 21.72
CA TYR A 305 -6.43 5.99 22.13
C TYR A 305 -5.38 4.93 22.37
N TRP A 306 -4.43 4.76 21.44
CA TRP A 306 -3.35 3.78 21.60
C TRP A 306 -2.37 4.16 22.70
N ILE A 307 -2.02 5.43 22.87
CA ILE A 307 -1.18 5.90 23.97
C ILE A 307 -1.80 5.50 25.33
N ASN A 308 -3.10 5.66 25.49
CA ASN A 308 -3.79 5.41 26.74
C ASN A 308 -4.12 3.92 26.98
N ASN A 309 -4.41 3.14 25.93
CA ASN A 309 -4.91 1.78 26.06
C ASN A 309 -3.90 0.71 25.62
N GLU A 310 -2.94 1.05 24.75
CA GLU A 310 -2.00 0.12 24.10
C GLU A 310 -0.55 0.64 24.11
N PRO A 311 0.01 0.97 25.28
CA PRO A 311 1.27 1.70 25.40
C PRO A 311 2.46 1.02 24.71
N ASN A 312 2.46 -0.33 24.60
CA ASN A 312 3.52 -1.06 23.90
C ASN A 312 3.52 -0.78 22.39
N TYR A 313 2.33 -0.73 21.79
CA TYR A 313 2.17 -0.40 20.37
C TYR A 313 2.30 1.12 20.12
N ALA A 314 1.85 1.93 21.08
CA ALA A 314 1.93 3.39 21.00
C ALA A 314 3.37 3.91 20.95
N THR A 315 4.37 3.14 21.42
CA THR A 315 5.79 3.50 21.29
C THR A 315 6.17 3.75 19.83
N ASN A 316 5.57 2.99 18.89
CA ASN A 316 5.81 3.09 17.47
C ASN A 316 4.60 3.68 16.72
N ALA A 317 3.58 4.21 17.41
CA ALA A 317 2.45 4.83 16.74
C ALA A 317 2.88 6.08 15.97
N VAL A 318 2.38 6.21 14.76
CA VAL A 318 2.77 7.25 13.80
C VAL A 318 1.61 8.20 13.55
N TYR A 319 1.79 9.46 13.87
CA TYR A 319 0.83 10.50 13.51
C TYR A 319 1.10 11.01 12.11
N LEU A 320 0.20 10.70 11.17
CA LEU A 320 0.25 11.14 9.77
C LEU A 320 -0.17 12.61 9.67
N ILE A 321 0.55 13.39 8.88
CA ILE A 321 0.37 14.85 8.83
C ILE A 321 0.34 15.35 7.38
N ASP A 322 -0.68 16.14 7.06
CA ASP A 322 -0.76 17.00 5.90
C ASP A 322 -1.41 18.37 6.23
N ASP A 323 -1.63 19.18 5.21
CA ASP A 323 -2.28 20.48 5.37
C ASP A 323 -3.76 20.40 5.76
N SER A 324 -4.43 19.26 5.52
CA SER A 324 -5.84 19.09 5.85
C SER A 324 -6.09 18.87 7.33
N ASN A 325 -5.19 18.16 8.03
CA ASN A 325 -5.35 17.86 9.45
C ASN A 325 -4.51 18.76 10.38
N GLU A 326 -3.46 19.43 9.89
CA GLU A 326 -2.54 20.25 10.70
C GLU A 326 -2.56 21.76 10.40
N SER A 327 -3.46 22.25 9.55
CA SER A 327 -3.66 23.69 9.42
C SER A 327 -4.34 24.29 10.66
N ALA A 328 -3.80 25.38 11.17
CA ALA A 328 -4.47 26.17 12.22
C ALA A 328 -5.78 26.76 11.68
N ALA A 329 -6.78 26.92 12.56
CA ALA A 329 -8.10 27.37 12.18
C ALA A 329 -8.07 28.67 11.35
N GLY A 330 -8.62 28.61 10.14
CA GLY A 330 -8.70 29.74 9.21
C GLY A 330 -7.37 30.11 8.53
N LYS A 331 -6.35 29.27 8.65
CA LYS A 331 -5.05 29.46 7.99
C LYS A 331 -4.78 28.40 6.94
N ILE A 332 -3.92 28.72 6.00
CA ILE A 332 -3.31 27.76 5.06
C ILE A 332 -1.97 27.36 5.68
N PHE A 333 -1.71 26.05 5.73
CA PHE A 333 -0.48 25.52 6.27
C PHE A 333 0.74 26.03 5.47
N ASP A 334 1.70 26.61 6.19
CA ASP A 334 3.02 26.96 5.67
C ASP A 334 4.08 26.22 6.50
N LYS A 335 4.85 25.35 5.83
CA LYS A 335 5.92 24.56 6.45
C LYS A 335 7.03 25.42 7.09
N ASN A 336 7.10 26.71 6.76
CA ASN A 336 8.10 27.64 7.27
C ASN A 336 7.53 28.67 8.26
N ASP A 337 6.20 28.71 8.47
CA ASP A 337 5.55 29.60 9.45
C ASP A 337 4.82 28.80 10.55
N PRO A 338 5.42 28.65 11.76
CA PRO A 338 4.82 27.93 12.87
C PRO A 338 3.45 28.48 13.33
N THR A 339 3.12 29.72 13.00
CA THR A 339 1.81 30.29 13.38
C THR A 339 0.65 29.71 12.58
N THR A 340 0.94 28.95 11.52
CA THR A 340 -0.06 28.30 10.64
C THR A 340 -0.33 26.85 11.04
N TRP A 341 0.46 26.29 11.94
CA TRP A 341 0.34 24.89 12.37
C TRP A 341 -0.71 24.78 13.48
N LYS A 342 -1.53 23.74 13.39
CA LYS A 342 -2.61 23.50 14.39
C LYS A 342 -2.05 23.09 15.74
N HIS A 343 -1.05 22.23 15.76
CA HIS A 343 -0.33 21.82 16.95
C HIS A 343 1.14 22.24 16.83
N SER A 344 1.71 22.72 17.92
CA SER A 344 3.18 22.82 17.98
C SER A 344 3.78 21.41 18.13
N LEU A 345 4.99 21.21 17.59
CA LEU A 345 5.67 19.91 17.69
C LEU A 345 6.05 19.56 19.13
N ALA A 346 6.25 20.58 19.99
CA ALA A 346 6.44 20.41 21.42
C ALA A 346 5.17 19.86 22.11
N GLU A 347 3.97 20.34 21.71
CA GLU A 347 2.68 19.82 22.23
C GLU A 347 2.47 18.36 21.81
N LEU A 348 2.73 18.00 20.56
CA LEU A 348 2.65 16.61 20.10
C LEU A 348 3.59 15.71 20.92
N LYS A 349 4.83 16.12 21.13
CA LYS A 349 5.79 15.37 21.96
C LYS A 349 5.35 15.24 23.41
N ALA A 350 4.85 16.33 24.01
CA ALA A 350 4.35 16.34 25.39
C ALA A 350 3.10 15.44 25.57
N ARG A 351 2.30 15.28 24.50
CA ARG A 351 1.14 14.39 24.46
C ARG A 351 1.52 12.89 24.40
N GLY A 352 2.77 12.58 24.09
CA GLY A 352 3.26 11.22 23.99
C GLY A 352 3.46 10.71 22.56
N VAL A 353 3.29 11.56 21.57
CA VAL A 353 3.63 11.23 20.17
C VAL A 353 5.14 11.09 20.06
N ASN A 354 5.61 9.96 19.56
CA ASN A 354 7.05 9.70 19.34
C ASN A 354 7.44 9.84 17.88
N ILE A 355 6.56 9.44 16.97
CA ILE A 355 6.82 9.40 15.54
C ILE A 355 5.74 10.22 14.81
N ILE A 356 6.18 11.10 13.93
CA ILE A 356 5.31 11.79 13.00
C ILE A 356 5.65 11.38 11.57
N ALA A 357 4.66 11.42 10.68
CA ALA A 357 4.89 11.21 9.26
C ALA A 357 4.23 12.34 8.44
N PRO A 358 4.91 13.45 8.25
CA PRO A 358 4.48 14.51 7.37
C PRO A 358 4.62 14.10 5.90
N ALA A 359 3.72 14.62 5.05
CA ALA A 359 3.89 14.55 3.60
C ALA A 359 5.24 15.14 3.17
N THR A 360 5.86 14.58 2.14
CA THR A 360 7.24 14.94 1.70
C THR A 360 7.44 16.45 1.56
N TRP A 361 6.47 17.16 0.95
CA TRP A 361 6.59 18.59 0.72
C TRP A 361 6.60 19.45 1.99
N LEU A 362 6.12 18.91 3.13
CA LEU A 362 6.18 19.62 4.41
C LEU A 362 7.60 19.67 4.99
N LEU A 363 8.43 18.70 4.64
CA LEU A 363 9.77 18.53 5.22
C LEU A 363 10.88 19.21 4.43
N VAL A 364 10.65 19.47 3.14
CA VAL A 364 11.67 20.01 2.23
C VAL A 364 11.20 21.36 1.68
N THR A 365 12.10 22.32 1.59
CA THR A 365 11.89 23.62 0.97
C THR A 365 12.98 23.92 -0.03
N SER A 366 12.82 24.98 -0.85
CA SER A 366 13.87 25.51 -1.71
C SER A 366 14.36 26.86 -1.20
N ASP A 367 15.64 27.19 -1.47
CA ASP A 367 16.21 28.50 -1.18
C ASP A 367 15.89 29.55 -2.27
N GLY A 368 15.12 29.19 -3.29
CA GLY A 368 14.80 30.03 -4.44
C GLY A 368 15.89 30.08 -5.49
N ASN A 369 17.03 29.41 -5.30
CA ASN A 369 18.14 29.31 -6.24
C ASN A 369 18.38 27.86 -6.70
N GLY A 370 17.40 26.97 -6.51
CA GLY A 370 17.48 25.57 -6.92
C GLY A 370 18.09 24.63 -5.89
N LYS A 371 18.42 25.10 -4.68
CA LYS A 371 18.94 24.23 -3.62
C LYS A 371 17.80 23.77 -2.71
N LEU A 372 17.70 22.46 -2.53
CA LEU A 372 16.80 21.85 -1.54
C LEU A 372 17.38 21.94 -0.13
N LEU A 373 16.52 22.22 0.85
CA LEU A 373 16.86 22.39 2.26
C LEU A 373 15.75 21.79 3.15
N PRO A 374 16.05 21.44 4.42
CA PRO A 374 15.02 21.14 5.40
C PRO A 374 14.10 22.34 5.64
N SER A 375 12.80 22.13 5.76
CA SER A 375 11.84 23.16 6.16
C SER A 375 11.97 23.52 7.65
N ALA A 376 11.38 24.63 8.07
CA ALA A 376 11.27 24.96 9.50
C ALA A 376 10.49 23.91 10.28
N TYR A 377 9.47 23.27 9.67
CA TYR A 377 8.72 22.18 10.26
C TYR A 377 9.63 20.98 10.58
N ALA A 378 10.44 20.54 9.60
CA ALA A 378 11.37 19.44 9.77
C ALA A 378 12.42 19.73 10.88
N LEU A 379 13.00 20.94 10.88
CA LEU A 379 13.98 21.35 11.87
C LEU A 379 13.39 21.37 13.30
N GLN A 380 12.16 21.87 13.44
CA GLN A 380 11.48 21.89 14.74
C GLN A 380 11.06 20.50 15.20
N ALA A 381 10.65 19.60 14.29
CA ALA A 381 10.35 18.20 14.63
C ALA A 381 11.59 17.52 15.25
N LYS A 382 12.72 17.65 14.58
CA LYS A 382 14.01 17.14 15.07
C LYS A 382 14.44 17.75 16.41
N ALA A 383 14.29 19.07 16.55
CA ALA A 383 14.63 19.79 17.79
C ALA A 383 13.79 19.35 19.00
N ASN A 384 12.53 18.91 18.77
CA ASN A 384 11.63 18.39 19.81
C ASN A 384 11.79 16.88 20.04
N GLY A 385 12.76 16.21 19.39
CA GLY A 385 13.03 14.79 19.59
C GLY A 385 11.92 13.88 19.06
N LEU A 386 11.23 14.29 18.00
CA LEU A 386 10.29 13.46 17.24
C LEU A 386 11.08 12.68 16.19
N ASP A 387 10.85 11.37 16.09
CA ASP A 387 11.25 10.60 14.95
C ASP A 387 10.34 10.93 13.75
N ILE A 388 10.90 10.91 12.55
CA ILE A 388 10.17 11.34 11.34
C ILE A 388 10.19 10.19 10.33
N LEU A 389 9.03 9.76 9.88
CA LEU A 389 8.80 9.06 8.61
C LEU A 389 8.24 10.09 7.61
N THR A 390 8.20 9.77 6.32
CA THR A 390 7.58 10.67 5.34
C THR A 390 6.96 9.92 4.17
N TRP A 391 5.91 10.45 3.57
CA TRP A 391 5.13 9.91 2.46
C TRP A 391 4.85 10.98 1.40
N SER A 392 4.80 10.73 0.10
CA SER A 392 5.20 9.50 -0.54
C SER A 392 5.93 9.82 -1.84
N LEU A 393 6.94 9.05 -2.18
CA LEU A 393 7.61 9.20 -3.47
C LEU A 393 6.82 8.53 -4.59
N GLU A 394 6.91 9.07 -5.82
CA GLU A 394 6.38 8.51 -7.08
C GLU A 394 4.85 8.51 -7.21
N ARG A 395 4.11 9.01 -6.21
CA ARG A 395 2.64 8.92 -6.17
C ARG A 395 1.94 9.80 -7.20
N SER A 396 2.38 11.04 -7.39
CA SER A 396 1.67 12.05 -8.17
C SER A 396 2.25 12.33 -9.55
N GLY A 397 3.09 11.45 -10.06
CA GLY A 397 3.64 11.51 -11.41
C GLY A 397 5.11 11.92 -11.49
N PRO A 398 5.65 12.06 -12.73
CA PRO A 398 7.06 12.38 -12.96
C PRO A 398 7.46 13.76 -12.45
N LEU A 399 8.66 13.86 -11.85
CA LEU A 399 9.19 15.13 -11.31
C LEU A 399 9.42 16.16 -12.40
N LYS A 400 9.87 15.76 -13.59
CA LYS A 400 10.01 16.65 -14.77
C LYS A 400 8.72 17.39 -15.15
N SER A 401 7.56 16.89 -14.69
CA SER A 401 6.25 17.53 -14.84
C SER A 401 5.79 18.24 -13.57
N GLY A 402 6.70 18.47 -12.61
CA GLY A 402 6.45 19.14 -11.33
C GLY A 402 6.11 18.23 -10.17
N GLY A 403 6.02 16.89 -10.37
CA GLY A 403 5.81 15.89 -9.28
C GLY A 403 4.48 16.00 -8.52
N GLY A 404 3.61 16.94 -8.89
CA GLY A 404 2.30 17.13 -8.28
C GLY A 404 2.34 17.61 -6.82
N TRP A 405 1.29 17.30 -6.06
CA TRP A 405 1.09 17.78 -4.69
C TRP A 405 2.24 17.40 -3.73
N TYR A 406 2.83 16.22 -3.88
CA TYR A 406 3.91 15.73 -2.98
C TYR A 406 5.22 16.52 -3.07
N TYR A 407 5.38 17.36 -4.11
CA TYR A 407 6.56 18.20 -4.34
C TYR A 407 6.20 19.68 -4.40
N GLY A 408 5.09 20.07 -3.76
CA GLY A 408 4.61 21.44 -3.69
C GLY A 408 5.67 22.42 -3.18
N GLY A 409 5.91 23.52 -3.93
CA GLY A 409 6.88 24.54 -3.58
C GLY A 409 8.35 24.17 -3.83
N LEU A 410 8.62 23.13 -4.66
CA LEU A 410 9.98 22.70 -5.02
C LEU A 410 10.29 22.87 -6.53
N SER A 411 9.40 23.52 -7.29
CA SER A 411 9.47 23.59 -8.76
C SER A 411 10.70 24.33 -9.32
N ASP A 412 11.37 25.15 -8.52
CA ASP A 412 12.62 25.83 -8.88
C ASP A 412 13.87 24.95 -8.65
N ALA A 413 13.71 23.84 -7.90
CA ALA A 413 14.79 22.92 -7.57
C ALA A 413 14.60 21.53 -8.22
N ILE A 414 13.52 21.33 -9.01
CA ILE A 414 13.21 20.05 -9.68
C ILE A 414 13.07 20.32 -11.18
N ASN A 415 13.89 19.65 -12.00
CA ASN A 415 13.87 19.81 -13.45
C ASN A 415 13.82 18.47 -14.23
N ASN A 416 14.16 17.35 -13.57
CA ASN A 416 14.20 16.02 -14.16
C ASN A 416 13.70 14.95 -13.16
N ASP A 417 13.48 13.71 -13.62
CA ASP A 417 12.97 12.63 -12.74
C ASP A 417 14.05 12.14 -11.74
N GLY A 418 15.33 12.35 -12.06
CA GLY A 418 16.47 12.00 -11.19
C GLY A 418 16.55 12.85 -9.92
N ASP A 419 15.93 14.04 -9.91
CA ASP A 419 15.87 14.91 -8.72
C ASP A 419 15.17 14.26 -7.52
N ILE A 420 14.43 13.16 -7.73
CA ILE A 420 13.92 12.34 -6.63
C ILE A 420 15.05 11.88 -5.70
N MET A 421 16.24 11.59 -6.24
CA MET A 421 17.41 11.20 -5.45
C MET A 421 17.96 12.38 -4.62
N ASN A 422 17.90 13.61 -5.15
CA ASN A 422 18.25 14.81 -4.39
C ASN A 422 17.27 15.06 -3.23
N VAL A 423 15.96 14.83 -3.44
CA VAL A 423 14.95 14.92 -2.38
C VAL A 423 15.17 13.85 -1.30
N ILE A 424 15.46 12.60 -1.69
CA ILE A 424 15.79 11.52 -0.74
C ILE A 424 17.03 11.88 0.07
N ASP A 425 18.07 12.45 -0.56
CA ASP A 425 19.32 12.82 0.13
C ASP A 425 19.08 13.89 1.20
N VAL A 426 18.34 14.95 0.88
CA VAL A 426 17.98 15.98 1.88
C VAL A 426 17.14 15.39 3.01
N LEU A 427 16.14 14.57 2.70
CA LEU A 427 15.32 13.89 3.71
C LEU A 427 16.15 12.99 4.63
N ALA A 428 17.05 12.19 4.06
CA ALA A 428 17.87 11.24 4.80
C ALA A 428 19.01 11.92 5.60
N GLN A 429 19.76 12.81 4.96
CA GLN A 429 21.01 13.34 5.52
C GLN A 429 20.81 14.62 6.33
N GLU A 430 19.92 15.51 5.88
CA GLU A 430 19.74 16.81 6.52
C GLU A 430 18.56 16.82 7.50
N VAL A 431 17.38 16.34 7.06
CA VAL A 431 16.21 16.18 7.93
C VAL A 431 16.45 15.03 8.92
N GLY A 432 17.00 13.91 8.47
CA GLY A 432 17.28 12.75 9.28
C GLY A 432 16.05 11.87 9.51
N VAL A 433 15.20 11.71 8.47
CA VAL A 433 14.05 10.79 8.52
C VAL A 433 14.50 9.36 8.79
N LYS A 434 13.64 8.59 9.46
CA LYS A 434 13.87 7.18 9.78
C LYS A 434 13.41 6.24 8.67
N GLY A 435 12.58 6.76 7.74
CA GLY A 435 12.12 5.98 6.60
C GLY A 435 11.24 6.80 5.67
N ILE A 436 11.11 6.32 4.44
CA ILE A 436 10.39 6.98 3.36
C ILE A 436 9.44 5.98 2.71
N PHE A 437 8.16 6.33 2.62
CA PHE A 437 7.16 5.61 1.84
C PHE A 437 7.36 5.86 0.35
N SER A 438 7.27 4.81 -0.45
CA SER A 438 7.42 4.87 -1.91
C SER A 438 6.44 3.95 -2.62
N ASP A 439 5.88 4.43 -3.73
CA ASP A 439 5.08 3.61 -4.66
C ASP A 439 5.98 2.64 -5.48
N TRP A 440 7.31 2.77 -5.36
CA TRP A 440 8.30 1.87 -5.96
C TRP A 440 9.51 1.71 -5.03
N PRO A 441 9.43 0.87 -4.01
CA PRO A 441 10.43 0.78 -2.93
C PRO A 441 11.88 0.63 -3.37
N ALA A 442 12.14 0.07 -4.57
CA ALA A 442 13.49 -0.06 -5.10
C ALA A 442 14.24 1.30 -5.21
N THR A 443 13.51 2.40 -5.43
CA THR A 443 14.10 3.76 -5.47
C THR A 443 14.77 4.09 -4.13
N VAL A 444 14.03 3.89 -3.03
CA VAL A 444 14.51 4.17 -1.67
C VAL A 444 15.54 3.13 -1.23
N SER A 445 15.28 1.83 -1.50
CA SER A 445 16.21 0.76 -1.10
C SER A 445 17.57 0.88 -1.77
N TYR A 446 17.61 1.28 -3.05
CA TYR A 446 18.88 1.53 -3.75
C TYR A 446 19.69 2.61 -3.06
N TYR A 447 19.06 3.78 -2.79
CA TYR A 447 19.69 4.88 -2.08
C TYR A 447 20.15 4.46 -0.68
N ALA A 448 19.25 3.85 0.09
CA ALA A 448 19.53 3.44 1.47
C ALA A 448 20.71 2.45 1.56
N ASN A 449 20.75 1.45 0.67
CA ASN A 449 21.85 0.48 0.65
C ASN A 449 23.17 1.16 0.24
N CYS A 450 23.16 2.13 -0.69
CA CYS A 450 24.34 2.91 -1.06
C CYS A 450 24.89 3.72 0.12
N LYS A 451 24.00 4.33 0.91
CA LYS A 451 24.36 5.15 2.09
C LYS A 451 24.52 4.34 3.39
N GLY A 452 24.31 3.02 3.37
CA GLY A 452 24.39 2.16 4.55
C GLY A 452 23.27 2.40 5.57
N LEU A 453 22.12 2.90 5.15
CA LEU A 453 20.93 3.10 5.99
C LEU A 453 20.20 1.76 6.17
N LYS A 454 19.74 1.49 7.41
CA LYS A 454 19.10 0.23 7.80
C LYS A 454 17.65 0.43 8.20
#